data_9eb9b875edc1654cdad7a01c040c7510
#
_entry.id   9eb9b875edc1654cdad7a01c040c7510
#
_cell.length_a   1.000
_cell.length_b   1.000
_cell.length_c   1.000
_cell.angle_alpha   90.00
_cell.angle_beta   90.00
_cell.angle_gamma   90.00
#
_symmetry.space_group_name_H-M   'P 1'
#
loop_
_entity.id
_entity.type
_entity.pdbx_description
1 polymer ?
#
loop_
_entity_poly.entity_id
_entity_poly.type
_entity_poly.pdbx_seq_one_letter_code
_entity_poly.pdbx_strand_id
1 'polypeptide(L)'
;MSRVLIVGGKGFIGRHVAGRLGAAGHDVVAASRRMLNLAQDDEARMRERVAGFDALVNCAGLARDERGASMAEVHGEGTARLMRAATDAGVKRFIHVSALGVTSAGETQFQRTKGAAEDFLASFDPNGERLDWRVLRPSVVIGRGGASFDLQLALAVLPAIPSVGGGSWRLQPVHVDDLCALVARLVDGAPSERRIDVVGPKPMTTNELSATLRDWLGLPRTRFVGIPTPLLKLCAALAARFTKLPFNSELVAMLSRGNVGDPGPMTAALGRPPRELGAALALHPACEADRASARLYFIRPVLRWSLALLWIATGLSSFGLYPVAKSYELLSLLHLSGPLASAALYGGAAIDLLLGLLLLLRMRPALVGALQLAFLCVFTLLALGLPADYWLHPFAPLLKNLPIAAALLVMIALEA
;
A
#
# COMPACT_ATOMS: atom_id res chain seq x y z
N MET A 1 17.64 28.69 0.98
CA MET A 1 17.70 27.48 0.12
C MET A 1 18.57 26.46 0.84
N SER A 2 18.06 25.27 1.14
CA SER A 2 18.79 24.21 1.83
C SER A 2 18.88 22.99 0.93
N ARG A 3 19.94 22.21 1.06
CA ARG A 3 20.07 20.91 0.40
C ARG A 3 19.50 19.84 1.32
N VAL A 4 18.42 19.17 0.90
CA VAL A 4 17.61 18.28 1.75
C VAL A 4 17.63 16.85 1.22
N LEU A 5 18.01 15.90 2.08
CA LEU A 5 17.91 14.47 1.78
C LEU A 5 16.61 13.89 2.42
N ILE A 6 15.79 13.20 1.61
CA ILE A 6 14.59 12.55 2.10
C ILE A 6 14.79 11.03 2.05
N VAL A 7 14.98 10.41 3.20
CA VAL A 7 15.06 8.96 3.33
C VAL A 7 13.64 8.37 3.27
N GLY A 8 13.45 7.33 2.45
CA GLY A 8 12.09 6.87 2.13
C GLY A 8 11.35 7.80 1.16
N GLY A 9 12.08 8.59 0.35
CA GLY A 9 11.54 9.60 -0.54
C GLY A 9 10.60 9.09 -1.64
N LYS A 10 10.62 7.78 -1.95
CA LYS A 10 9.68 7.13 -2.87
C LYS A 10 8.38 6.65 -2.20
N GLY A 11 8.30 6.69 -0.87
CA GLY A 11 7.09 6.36 -0.10
C GLY A 11 6.01 7.45 -0.21
N PHE A 12 4.83 7.17 0.34
CA PHE A 12 3.69 8.08 0.31
C PHE A 12 4.03 9.47 0.88
N ILE A 13 4.48 9.55 2.14
CA ILE A 13 4.83 10.82 2.77
C ILE A 13 6.05 11.45 2.07
N GLY A 14 7.10 10.65 1.82
CA GLY A 14 8.36 11.13 1.28
C GLY A 14 8.23 11.83 -0.07
N ARG A 15 7.42 11.31 -1.00
CA ARG A 15 7.20 11.94 -2.30
C ARG A 15 6.44 13.27 -2.21
N HIS A 16 5.45 13.37 -1.31
CA HIS A 16 4.72 14.61 -1.06
C HIS A 16 5.62 15.67 -0.43
N VAL A 17 6.45 15.28 0.55
CA VAL A 17 7.47 16.13 1.15
C VAL A 17 8.47 16.61 0.10
N ALA A 18 8.96 15.71 -0.77
CA ALA A 18 9.87 16.06 -1.86
C ALA A 18 9.26 17.12 -2.80
N GLY A 19 8.03 16.90 -3.24
CA GLY A 19 7.31 17.86 -4.08
C GLY A 19 7.13 19.21 -3.40
N ARG A 20 6.75 19.22 -2.11
CA ARG A 20 6.55 20.46 -1.35
C ARG A 20 7.84 21.26 -1.14
N LEU A 21 8.94 20.57 -0.77
CA LEU A 21 10.24 21.22 -0.57
C LEU A 21 10.83 21.71 -1.88
N GLY A 22 10.71 20.94 -2.97
CA GLY A 22 11.13 21.38 -4.30
C GLY A 22 10.36 22.63 -4.77
N ALA A 23 9.03 22.67 -4.57
CA ALA A 23 8.21 23.83 -4.85
C ALA A 23 8.54 25.05 -3.97
N ALA A 24 9.12 24.84 -2.79
CA ALA A 24 9.62 25.90 -1.91
C ALA A 24 11.05 26.37 -2.27
N GLY A 25 11.68 25.82 -3.32
CA GLY A 25 12.99 26.24 -3.81
C GLY A 25 14.18 25.57 -3.12
N HIS A 26 13.99 24.46 -2.39
CA HIS A 26 15.09 23.68 -1.85
C HIS A 26 15.68 22.73 -2.90
N ASP A 27 16.98 22.39 -2.75
CA ASP A 27 17.62 21.29 -3.50
C ASP A 27 17.28 19.96 -2.81
N VAL A 28 16.43 19.12 -3.44
CA VAL A 28 15.84 17.94 -2.81
C VAL A 28 16.33 16.67 -3.47
N VAL A 29 16.90 15.78 -2.66
CA VAL A 29 17.26 14.42 -3.08
C VAL A 29 16.34 13.40 -2.39
N ALA A 30 15.49 12.74 -3.17
CA ALA A 30 14.61 11.67 -2.69
C ALA A 30 15.33 10.32 -2.73
N ALA A 31 15.91 9.88 -1.62
CA ALA A 31 16.66 8.64 -1.55
C ALA A 31 15.77 7.42 -1.72
N SER A 32 16.20 6.51 -2.60
CA SER A 32 15.64 5.15 -2.70
C SER A 32 16.40 4.19 -1.77
N ARG A 33 15.85 2.99 -1.52
CA ARG A 33 16.55 1.91 -0.79
C ARG A 33 17.91 1.52 -1.42
N ARG A 34 18.10 1.73 -2.74
CA ARG A 34 19.39 1.49 -3.40
C ARG A 34 20.44 2.54 -3.04
N MET A 35 20.00 3.77 -2.82
CA MET A 35 20.86 4.88 -2.43
C MET A 35 21.17 4.85 -0.93
N LEU A 36 20.16 4.60 -0.07
CA LEU A 36 20.31 4.55 1.37
C LEU A 36 19.33 3.52 1.95
N ASN A 37 19.87 2.43 2.51
CA ASN A 37 19.10 1.31 3.05
C ASN A 37 19.28 1.22 4.57
N LEU A 38 18.26 1.64 5.32
CA LEU A 38 18.32 1.64 6.79
C LEU A 38 18.50 0.26 7.41
N ALA A 39 18.07 -0.81 6.73
CA ALA A 39 18.22 -2.17 7.24
C ALA A 39 19.63 -2.74 7.04
N GLN A 40 20.36 -2.30 5.98
CA GLN A 40 21.57 -2.98 5.53
C GLN A 40 22.83 -2.11 5.56
N ASP A 41 22.68 -0.78 5.37
CA ASP A 41 23.84 0.11 5.33
C ASP A 41 24.39 0.30 6.76
N ASP A 42 25.71 0.24 6.90
CA ASP A 42 26.41 0.60 8.12
C ASP A 42 26.50 2.13 8.31
N GLU A 43 26.99 2.55 9.47
CA GLU A 43 27.07 3.97 9.82
C GLU A 43 28.07 4.74 8.95
N ALA A 44 29.19 4.16 8.58
CA ALA A 44 30.22 4.77 7.73
C ALA A 44 29.63 5.09 6.34
N ARG A 45 28.95 4.11 5.74
CA ARG A 45 28.29 4.26 4.45
C ARG A 45 27.15 5.26 4.49
N MET A 46 26.35 5.27 5.58
CA MET A 46 25.32 6.28 5.77
C MET A 46 25.93 7.68 5.86
N ARG A 47 27.02 7.86 6.61
CA ARG A 47 27.72 9.14 6.77
C ARG A 47 28.20 9.70 5.43
N GLU A 48 28.80 8.88 4.59
CA GLU A 48 29.22 9.29 3.23
C GLU A 48 28.04 9.79 2.40
N ARG A 49 26.88 9.14 2.54
CA ARG A 49 25.69 9.46 1.73
C ARG A 49 24.89 10.63 2.22
N VAL A 50 25.00 10.98 3.50
CA VAL A 50 24.33 12.17 4.07
C VAL A 50 25.22 13.39 4.11
N ALA A 51 26.53 13.25 3.80
CA ALA A 51 27.46 14.37 3.78
C ALA A 51 27.06 15.43 2.76
N GLY A 52 27.20 16.69 3.13
CA GLY A 52 26.89 17.85 2.29
C GLY A 52 25.39 18.18 2.19
N PHE A 53 24.52 17.54 2.97
CA PHE A 53 23.14 17.96 3.13
C PHE A 53 22.98 18.87 4.37
N ASP A 54 22.15 19.90 4.24
CA ASP A 54 21.82 20.81 5.36
C ASP A 54 20.76 20.21 6.29
N ALA A 55 19.82 19.46 5.71
CA ALA A 55 18.73 18.84 6.43
C ALA A 55 18.44 17.42 5.93
N LEU A 56 17.97 16.57 6.84
CA LEU A 56 17.58 15.20 6.58
C LEU A 56 16.16 14.97 7.07
N VAL A 57 15.29 14.44 6.19
CA VAL A 57 13.91 14.07 6.53
C VAL A 57 13.77 12.55 6.43
N ASN A 58 13.63 11.88 7.57
CA ASN A 58 13.43 10.43 7.61
C ASN A 58 11.94 10.08 7.56
N CYS A 59 11.45 9.76 6.36
CA CYS A 59 10.12 9.23 6.10
C CYS A 59 10.10 7.71 5.94
N ALA A 60 11.23 7.03 6.17
CA ALA A 60 11.29 5.58 6.02
C ALA A 60 10.47 4.88 7.12
N GLY A 61 9.73 3.87 6.73
CA GLY A 61 8.93 3.08 7.64
C GLY A 61 8.30 1.89 6.95
N LEU A 62 8.04 0.84 7.73
CA LEU A 62 7.37 -0.38 7.32
C LEU A 62 6.11 -0.57 8.16
N ALA A 63 5.02 -1.02 7.54
CA ALA A 63 3.81 -1.41 8.26
C ALA A 63 3.85 -2.88 8.74
N ARG A 64 4.83 -3.64 8.29
CA ARG A 64 5.13 -5.03 8.62
C ARG A 64 6.52 -5.39 8.14
N ASP A 65 7.05 -6.50 8.63
CA ASP A 65 8.31 -7.05 8.13
C ASP A 65 8.21 -7.47 6.65
N GLU A 66 9.27 -7.22 5.89
CA GLU A 66 9.43 -7.56 4.48
C GLU A 66 10.67 -8.45 4.28
N ARG A 67 10.79 -9.11 3.14
CA ARG A 67 12.01 -9.86 2.81
C ARG A 67 13.21 -8.92 2.78
N GLY A 68 14.18 -9.17 3.68
CA GLY A 68 15.42 -8.40 3.77
C GLY A 68 15.31 -7.04 4.50
N ALA A 69 14.20 -6.80 5.22
CA ALA A 69 14.05 -5.63 6.08
C ALA A 69 12.97 -5.87 7.14
N SER A 70 13.34 -5.87 8.41
CA SER A 70 12.38 -5.89 9.52
C SER A 70 12.02 -4.49 9.99
N MET A 71 10.90 -4.36 10.69
CA MET A 71 10.53 -3.10 11.36
C MET A 71 11.58 -2.67 12.40
N ALA A 72 12.19 -3.62 13.12
CA ALA A 72 13.22 -3.32 14.09
C ALA A 72 14.46 -2.70 13.44
N GLU A 73 14.93 -3.29 12.32
CA GLU A 73 16.07 -2.80 11.56
C GLU A 73 15.81 -1.41 10.96
N VAL A 74 14.62 -1.18 10.39
CA VAL A 74 14.32 0.08 9.70
C VAL A 74 13.94 1.18 10.67
N HIS A 75 13.03 0.91 11.62
CA HIS A 75 12.52 1.94 12.54
C HIS A 75 13.51 2.24 13.66
N GLY A 76 14.03 1.20 14.34
CA GLY A 76 14.88 1.34 15.54
C GLY A 76 16.35 1.55 15.16
N GLU A 77 17.05 0.45 14.88
CA GLU A 77 18.50 0.45 14.67
C GLU A 77 18.96 1.31 13.51
N GLY A 78 18.28 1.21 12.35
CA GLY A 78 18.61 1.98 11.16
C GLY A 78 18.40 3.47 11.35
N THR A 79 17.34 3.89 12.06
CA THR A 79 17.12 5.29 12.40
C THR A 79 18.19 5.79 13.37
N ALA A 80 18.62 4.98 14.36
CA ALA A 80 19.69 5.32 15.28
C ALA A 80 21.05 5.49 14.56
N ARG A 81 21.41 4.55 13.67
CA ARG A 81 22.61 4.66 12.81
C ARG A 81 22.55 5.91 11.94
N LEU A 82 21.42 6.18 11.31
CA LEU A 82 21.22 7.35 10.45
C LEU A 82 21.41 8.65 11.23
N MET A 83 20.91 8.73 12.47
CA MET A 83 21.07 9.92 13.30
C MET A 83 22.54 10.16 13.69
N ARG A 84 23.27 9.10 14.11
CA ARG A 84 24.72 9.22 14.37
C ARG A 84 25.47 9.68 13.13
N ALA A 85 25.21 9.02 11.99
CA ALA A 85 25.82 9.35 10.72
C ALA A 85 25.52 10.82 10.29
N ALA A 86 24.29 11.30 10.49
CA ALA A 86 23.93 12.68 10.22
C ALA A 86 24.65 13.68 11.11
N THR A 87 24.78 13.37 12.41
CA THR A 87 25.51 14.19 13.37
C THR A 87 27.00 14.29 12.98
N ASP A 88 27.63 13.15 12.68
CA ASP A 88 29.05 13.08 12.32
C ASP A 88 29.36 13.70 10.95
N ALA A 89 28.37 13.74 10.07
CA ALA A 89 28.47 14.43 8.76
C ALA A 89 28.20 15.93 8.82
N GLY A 90 27.84 16.46 9.99
CA GLY A 90 27.55 17.89 10.18
C GLY A 90 26.20 18.35 9.59
N VAL A 91 25.23 17.44 9.45
CA VAL A 91 23.86 17.79 9.08
C VAL A 91 23.27 18.68 10.18
N LYS A 92 22.65 19.80 9.80
CA LYS A 92 22.14 20.79 10.76
C LYS A 92 20.77 20.37 11.35
N ARG A 93 19.90 19.75 10.54
CA ARG A 93 18.53 19.40 10.94
C ARG A 93 18.15 17.97 10.60
N PHE A 94 17.48 17.34 11.54
CA PHE A 94 16.99 15.96 11.40
C PHE A 94 15.49 15.89 11.76
N ILE A 95 14.64 15.64 10.77
CA ILE A 95 13.21 15.52 10.96
C ILE A 95 12.81 14.06 10.79
N HIS A 96 12.33 13.44 11.88
CA HIS A 96 11.90 12.03 11.88
C HIS A 96 10.38 11.92 11.86
N VAL A 97 9.83 11.23 10.86
CA VAL A 97 8.40 10.91 10.81
C VAL A 97 8.15 9.61 11.56
N SER A 98 7.64 9.74 12.76
CA SER A 98 7.21 8.66 13.64
C SER A 98 5.72 8.33 13.45
N ALA A 99 4.97 8.08 14.51
CA ALA A 99 3.51 7.92 14.50
C ALA A 99 2.93 8.31 15.87
N LEU A 100 1.67 8.73 15.88
CA LEU A 100 0.97 9.06 17.12
C LEU A 100 0.74 7.82 17.97
N GLY A 101 0.94 7.95 19.28
CA GLY A 101 0.70 6.86 20.24
C GLY A 101 1.76 5.75 20.25
N VAL A 102 2.95 5.98 19.66
CA VAL A 102 4.06 5.03 19.76
C VAL A 102 4.83 5.20 21.06
N THR A 103 5.33 4.09 21.58
CA THR A 103 6.19 4.02 22.76
C THR A 103 6.99 2.71 22.71
N SER A 104 8.19 2.68 23.27
CA SER A 104 9.02 1.47 23.38
C SER A 104 8.38 0.36 24.21
N ALA A 105 7.44 0.69 25.10
CA ALA A 105 6.60 -0.26 25.85
C ALA A 105 5.27 -0.59 25.15
N GLY A 106 5.08 -0.19 23.89
CA GLY A 106 3.85 -0.39 23.13
C GLY A 106 3.49 -1.87 22.90
N GLU A 107 2.22 -2.17 22.72
CA GLU A 107 1.75 -3.56 22.53
C GLU A 107 2.11 -4.12 21.18
N THR A 108 2.07 -3.29 20.13
CA THR A 108 2.38 -3.74 18.77
C THR A 108 3.87 -3.61 18.46
N GLN A 109 4.38 -4.44 17.55
CA GLN A 109 5.76 -4.35 17.10
C GLN A 109 6.04 -2.99 16.45
N PHE A 110 5.07 -2.46 15.69
CA PHE A 110 5.15 -1.13 15.10
C PHE A 110 5.34 -0.03 16.15
N GLN A 111 4.54 -0.06 17.24
CA GLN A 111 4.65 0.92 18.32
C GLN A 111 6.00 0.85 19.01
N ARG A 112 6.45 -0.37 19.36
CA ARG A 112 7.73 -0.57 20.05
C ARG A 112 8.92 -0.11 19.22
N THR A 113 8.96 -0.49 17.95
CA THR A 113 10.11 -0.18 17.09
C THR A 113 10.21 1.31 16.76
N LYS A 114 9.08 1.99 16.54
CA LYS A 114 9.05 3.45 16.37
C LYS A 114 9.33 4.18 17.68
N GLY A 115 8.78 3.71 18.79
CA GLY A 115 9.05 4.27 20.12
C GLY A 115 10.53 4.19 20.50
N ALA A 116 11.18 3.05 20.24
CA ALA A 116 12.62 2.88 20.48
C ALA A 116 13.48 3.90 19.71
N ALA A 117 13.10 4.25 18.46
CA ALA A 117 13.78 5.30 17.72
C ALA A 117 13.63 6.67 18.39
N GLU A 118 12.43 7.01 18.88
CA GLU A 118 12.19 8.27 19.59
C GLU A 118 12.95 8.37 20.91
N ASP A 119 13.03 7.25 21.65
CA ASP A 119 13.77 7.18 22.90
C ASP A 119 15.28 7.31 22.65
N PHE A 120 15.77 6.68 21.58
CA PHE A 120 17.16 6.86 21.14
C PHE A 120 17.47 8.32 20.80
N LEU A 121 16.64 8.99 20.00
CA LEU A 121 16.80 10.40 19.63
C LEU A 121 16.90 11.30 20.90
N ALA A 122 16.00 11.08 21.87
CA ALA A 122 15.96 11.84 23.10
C ALA A 122 17.15 11.56 24.02
N SER A 123 17.71 10.35 24.04
CA SER A 123 18.85 9.99 24.87
C SER A 123 20.19 10.36 24.25
N PHE A 124 20.30 10.31 22.92
CA PHE A 124 21.53 10.60 22.19
C PHE A 124 21.91 12.08 22.19
N ASP A 125 20.93 12.95 22.03
CA ASP A 125 21.13 14.40 22.03
C ASP A 125 19.91 15.11 22.69
N PRO A 126 19.80 15.04 24.02
CA PRO A 126 18.61 15.52 24.75
C PRO A 126 18.27 16.99 24.46
N ASN A 127 19.28 17.82 24.37
CA ASN A 127 19.13 19.26 24.16
C ASN A 127 19.14 19.65 22.67
N GLY A 128 19.49 18.73 21.76
CA GLY A 128 19.67 19.02 20.34
C GLY A 128 20.80 20.01 20.06
N GLU A 129 21.87 19.93 20.84
CA GLU A 129 23.03 20.80 20.69
C GLU A 129 23.92 20.38 19.54
N ARG A 130 23.99 19.08 19.26
CA ARG A 130 24.78 18.48 18.19
C ARG A 130 24.00 18.41 16.87
N LEU A 131 22.68 18.21 16.94
CA LEU A 131 21.80 18.04 15.79
C LEU A 131 20.41 18.59 16.15
N ASP A 132 19.92 19.55 15.40
CA ASP A 132 18.56 20.08 15.60
C ASP A 132 17.51 19.05 15.12
N TRP A 133 17.12 18.14 16.00
CA TRP A 133 16.19 17.06 15.66
C TRP A 133 14.74 17.38 16.05
N ARG A 134 13.80 16.92 15.24
CA ARG A 134 12.36 16.96 15.48
C ARG A 134 11.74 15.61 15.18
N VAL A 135 10.80 15.20 16.00
CA VAL A 135 9.96 13.99 15.80
C VAL A 135 8.53 14.43 15.49
N LEU A 136 8.04 14.04 14.35
CA LEU A 136 6.68 14.25 13.92
C LEU A 136 5.90 12.97 14.20
N ARG A 137 4.81 13.07 14.97
CA ARG A 137 3.92 11.96 15.35
C ARG A 137 2.57 12.09 14.62
N PRO A 138 2.47 11.72 13.34
CA PRO A 138 1.22 11.83 12.61
C PRO A 138 0.18 10.82 13.12
N SER A 139 -1.06 11.30 13.22
CA SER A 139 -2.25 10.47 13.21
C SER A 139 -2.44 9.87 11.80
N VAL A 140 -3.63 9.43 11.45
CA VAL A 140 -3.90 8.91 10.10
C VAL A 140 -3.69 10.02 9.05
N VAL A 141 -2.71 9.83 8.19
CA VAL A 141 -2.40 10.79 7.11
C VAL A 141 -3.27 10.48 5.90
N ILE A 142 -4.05 11.46 5.49
CA ILE A 142 -5.00 11.40 4.36
C ILE A 142 -4.39 12.10 3.15
N GLY A 143 -4.41 11.43 2.00
CA GLY A 143 -3.95 11.99 0.73
C GLY A 143 -3.74 10.93 -0.34
N ARG A 144 -3.81 11.33 -1.62
CA ARG A 144 -3.70 10.44 -2.78
C ARG A 144 -2.40 9.64 -2.77
N GLY A 145 -2.55 8.32 -2.96
CA GLY A 145 -1.46 7.34 -2.98
C GLY A 145 -0.99 6.90 -1.59
N GLY A 146 -1.74 7.21 -0.54
CA GLY A 146 -1.61 6.60 0.77
C GLY A 146 -2.41 5.30 0.82
N ALA A 147 -1.76 4.16 1.11
CA ALA A 147 -2.43 2.86 1.11
C ALA A 147 -3.62 2.79 2.10
N SER A 148 -3.52 3.46 3.25
CA SER A 148 -4.65 3.57 4.18
C SER A 148 -5.78 4.43 3.63
N PHE A 149 -5.47 5.49 2.90
CA PHE A 149 -6.46 6.34 2.24
C PHE A 149 -7.20 5.59 1.13
N ASP A 150 -6.46 4.86 0.28
CA ASP A 150 -7.06 4.05 -0.79
C ASP A 150 -8.03 3.00 -0.24
N LEU A 151 -7.66 2.32 0.88
CA LEU A 151 -8.56 1.39 1.56
C LEU A 151 -9.80 2.09 2.11
N GLN A 152 -9.66 3.26 2.73
CA GLN A 152 -10.79 4.01 3.26
C GLN A 152 -11.74 4.50 2.16
N LEU A 153 -11.19 4.94 1.01
CA LEU A 153 -12.00 5.27 -0.17
C LEU A 153 -12.76 4.03 -0.69
N ALA A 154 -12.08 2.88 -0.74
CA ALA A 154 -12.70 1.63 -1.16
C ALA A 154 -13.85 1.20 -0.24
N LEU A 155 -13.74 1.43 1.06
CA LEU A 155 -14.83 1.20 2.01
C LEU A 155 -15.96 2.24 1.83
N ALA A 156 -15.60 3.50 1.59
CA ALA A 156 -16.56 4.59 1.43
C ALA A 156 -17.43 4.48 0.16
N VAL A 157 -16.98 3.79 -0.90
CA VAL A 157 -17.79 3.59 -2.14
C VAL A 157 -18.78 2.43 -2.02
N LEU A 158 -18.70 1.60 -1.00
CA LEU A 158 -19.60 0.45 -0.84
C LEU A 158 -21.07 0.90 -0.69
N PRO A 159 -22.03 0.09 -1.15
CA PRO A 159 -23.46 0.37 -1.00
C PRO A 159 -23.93 0.39 0.46
N ALA A 160 -23.18 -0.27 1.35
CA ALA A 160 -23.30 -0.17 2.80
C ALA A 160 -21.89 -0.12 3.39
N ILE A 161 -21.58 0.89 4.19
CA ILE A 161 -20.24 1.10 4.74
C ILE A 161 -20.05 0.24 5.99
N PRO A 162 -18.99 -0.59 6.04
CA PRO A 162 -18.66 -1.33 7.25
C PRO A 162 -18.24 -0.38 8.37
N SER A 163 -18.95 -0.41 9.48
CA SER A 163 -18.69 0.40 10.67
C SER A 163 -17.65 -0.29 11.54
N VAL A 164 -16.41 0.18 11.44
CA VAL A 164 -15.26 -0.37 12.18
C VAL A 164 -15.35 0.07 13.64
N GLY A 165 -15.25 -0.89 14.58
CA GLY A 165 -15.38 -0.59 16.01
C GLY A 165 -16.73 0.00 16.42
N GLY A 166 -17.81 -0.42 15.74
CA GLY A 166 -19.13 0.18 15.93
C GLY A 166 -19.22 1.64 15.46
N GLY A 167 -18.22 2.12 14.74
CA GLY A 167 -18.15 3.47 14.19
C GLY A 167 -17.75 4.56 15.18
N SER A 168 -17.44 4.20 16.43
CA SER A 168 -17.20 5.14 17.53
C SER A 168 -15.73 5.38 17.84
N TRP A 169 -14.80 4.61 17.27
CA TRP A 169 -13.37 4.83 17.53
C TRP A 169 -12.95 6.21 17.05
N ARG A 170 -12.25 6.92 17.92
CA ARG A 170 -11.85 8.31 17.69
C ARG A 170 -10.46 8.37 17.07
N LEU A 171 -10.32 9.17 16.03
CA LEU A 171 -9.08 9.46 15.34
C LEU A 171 -9.05 10.93 14.95
N GLN A 172 -7.88 11.45 14.68
CA GLN A 172 -7.71 12.87 14.36
C GLN A 172 -6.87 13.01 13.08
N PRO A 173 -7.46 12.66 11.91
CA PRO A 173 -6.73 12.58 10.65
C PRO A 173 -6.20 13.95 10.23
N VAL A 174 -5.03 13.92 9.62
CA VAL A 174 -4.38 15.10 9.04
C VAL A 174 -4.22 14.94 7.54
N HIS A 175 -4.41 16.02 6.78
CA HIS A 175 -4.12 15.98 5.35
C HIS A 175 -2.62 16.04 5.10
N VAL A 176 -2.14 15.30 4.11
CA VAL A 176 -0.70 15.20 3.77
C VAL A 176 -0.07 16.56 3.49
N ASP A 177 -0.82 17.51 2.91
CA ASP A 177 -0.32 18.85 2.63
C ASP A 177 0.04 19.64 3.90
N ASP A 178 -0.73 19.46 4.99
CA ASP A 178 -0.42 20.15 6.26
C ASP A 178 0.81 19.54 6.94
N LEU A 179 0.98 18.22 6.85
CA LEU A 179 2.21 17.55 7.27
C LEU A 179 3.40 18.04 6.44
N CYS A 180 3.27 18.13 5.11
CA CYS A 180 4.35 18.61 4.24
C CYS A 180 4.66 20.09 4.47
N ALA A 181 3.65 20.92 4.73
CA ALA A 181 3.85 22.32 5.08
C ALA A 181 4.61 22.47 6.42
N LEU A 182 4.27 21.62 7.42
CA LEU A 182 5.02 21.58 8.67
C LEU A 182 6.48 21.19 8.46
N VAL A 183 6.74 20.15 7.67
CA VAL A 183 8.11 19.72 7.35
C VAL A 183 8.90 20.86 6.68
N ALA A 184 8.29 21.58 5.74
CA ALA A 184 8.94 22.72 5.08
C ALA A 184 9.30 23.81 6.08
N ARG A 185 8.37 24.19 6.97
CA ARG A 185 8.63 25.17 8.04
C ARG A 185 9.77 24.75 8.96
N LEU A 186 9.84 23.46 9.31
CA LEU A 186 10.92 22.94 10.15
C LEU A 186 12.27 22.88 9.43
N VAL A 187 12.29 22.57 8.12
CA VAL A 187 13.49 22.67 7.29
C VAL A 187 13.99 24.11 7.23
N ASP A 188 13.11 25.11 7.21
CA ASP A 188 13.44 26.53 7.27
C ASP A 188 13.84 27.04 8.67
N GLY A 189 13.75 26.17 9.69
CA GLY A 189 14.14 26.49 11.07
C GLY A 189 13.05 27.15 11.89
N ALA A 190 11.79 26.90 11.59
CA ALA A 190 10.71 27.37 12.45
C ALA A 190 10.87 26.84 13.88
N PRO A 191 10.69 27.68 14.89
CA PRO A 191 10.73 27.26 16.29
C PRO A 191 9.62 26.25 16.57
N SER A 192 9.94 25.21 17.31
CA SER A 192 8.98 24.16 17.62
C SER A 192 9.46 23.30 18.80
N GLU A 193 8.52 22.55 19.37
CA GLU A 193 8.85 21.48 20.29
C GLU A 193 9.62 20.34 19.60
N ARG A 194 10.34 19.54 20.38
CA ARG A 194 11.08 18.37 19.86
C ARG A 194 10.17 17.28 19.35
N ARG A 195 9.03 17.09 19.97
CA ARG A 195 7.99 16.11 19.57
C ARG A 195 6.71 16.85 19.25
N ILE A 196 6.17 16.63 18.07
CA ILE A 196 5.00 17.34 17.57
C ILE A 196 3.97 16.30 17.13
N ASP A 197 2.82 16.31 17.78
CA ASP A 197 1.67 15.55 17.32
C ASP A 197 1.14 16.20 16.03
N VAL A 198 1.11 15.43 14.93
CA VAL A 198 0.68 15.92 13.62
C VAL A 198 -0.74 15.42 13.37
N VAL A 199 -1.69 16.24 13.79
CA VAL A 199 -3.10 15.88 13.87
C VAL A 199 -3.98 16.97 13.24
N GLY A 200 -5.21 16.61 12.87
CA GLY A 200 -6.22 17.56 12.45
C GLY A 200 -6.67 18.46 13.61
N PRO A 201 -7.50 19.48 13.35
CA PRO A 201 -7.90 20.44 14.38
C PRO A 201 -8.83 19.83 15.43
N LYS A 202 -9.60 18.80 15.08
CA LYS A 202 -10.58 18.14 15.93
C LYS A 202 -10.60 16.63 15.71
N PRO A 203 -10.82 15.84 16.77
CA PRO A 203 -11.07 14.41 16.62
C PRO A 203 -12.41 14.15 15.92
N MET A 204 -12.44 13.05 15.13
CA MET A 204 -13.64 12.50 14.50
C MET A 204 -13.75 11.00 14.73
N THR A 205 -14.92 10.46 14.54
CA THR A 205 -15.17 9.01 14.60
C THR A 205 -14.81 8.34 13.28
N THR A 206 -14.65 7.01 13.29
CA THR A 206 -14.42 6.22 12.07
C THR A 206 -15.59 6.35 11.07
N ASN A 207 -16.84 6.50 11.55
CA ASN A 207 -17.99 6.72 10.68
C ASN A 207 -17.99 8.12 10.08
N GLU A 208 -17.65 9.16 10.85
CA GLU A 208 -17.52 10.54 10.34
C GLU A 208 -16.42 10.64 9.28
N LEU A 209 -15.29 9.96 9.47
CA LEU A 209 -14.25 9.90 8.45
C LEU A 209 -14.78 9.27 7.16
N SER A 210 -15.43 8.12 7.25
CA SER A 210 -15.99 7.43 6.08
C SER A 210 -17.07 8.27 5.37
N ALA A 211 -17.91 8.99 6.13
CA ALA A 211 -18.89 9.91 5.58
C ALA A 211 -18.23 11.09 4.85
N THR A 212 -17.21 11.72 5.46
CA THR A 212 -16.44 12.81 4.85
C THR A 212 -15.80 12.39 3.53
N LEU A 213 -15.20 11.19 3.48
CA LEU A 213 -14.60 10.67 2.26
C LEU A 213 -15.65 10.33 1.18
N ARG A 214 -16.80 9.84 1.58
CA ARG A 214 -17.91 9.55 0.67
C ARG A 214 -18.47 10.83 0.07
N ASP A 215 -18.66 11.88 0.90
CA ASP A 215 -19.11 13.20 0.45
C ASP A 215 -18.08 13.82 -0.51
N TRP A 216 -16.77 13.69 -0.21
CA TRP A 216 -15.71 14.14 -1.12
C TRP A 216 -15.74 13.42 -2.47
N LEU A 217 -16.06 12.10 -2.51
CA LEU A 217 -16.24 11.36 -3.74
C LEU A 217 -17.51 11.77 -4.52
N GLY A 218 -18.37 12.63 -3.95
CA GLY A 218 -19.64 13.05 -4.56
C GLY A 218 -20.69 11.93 -4.59
N LEU A 219 -20.63 10.99 -3.63
CA LEU A 219 -21.55 9.87 -3.57
C LEU A 219 -22.70 10.14 -2.56
N PRO A 220 -23.92 9.68 -2.83
CA PRO A 220 -25.04 9.86 -1.92
C PRO A 220 -24.80 9.15 -0.59
N ARG A 221 -25.38 9.66 0.50
CA ARG A 221 -25.31 9.03 1.82
C ARG A 221 -25.82 7.60 1.78
N THR A 222 -25.24 6.76 2.62
CA THR A 222 -25.62 5.35 2.74
C THR A 222 -25.61 4.91 4.19
N ARG A 223 -26.16 3.71 4.44
CA ARG A 223 -26.21 3.13 5.78
C ARG A 223 -24.83 2.61 6.21
N PHE A 224 -24.57 2.67 7.51
CA PHE A 224 -23.47 1.99 8.15
C PHE A 224 -23.91 0.62 8.66
N VAL A 225 -23.08 -0.39 8.49
CA VAL A 225 -23.33 -1.75 8.99
C VAL A 225 -22.26 -2.12 10.00
N GLY A 226 -22.64 -2.33 11.24
CA GLY A 226 -21.72 -2.68 12.30
C GLY A 226 -21.05 -4.04 12.06
N ILE A 227 -19.73 -4.09 12.15
CA ILE A 227 -18.97 -5.34 12.13
C ILE A 227 -18.54 -5.66 13.55
N PRO A 228 -18.89 -6.83 14.10
CA PRO A 228 -18.39 -7.27 15.38
C PRO A 228 -16.86 -7.28 15.43
N THR A 229 -16.27 -6.74 16.50
CA THR A 229 -14.81 -6.66 16.64
C THR A 229 -14.08 -8.01 16.48
N PRO A 230 -14.59 -9.15 16.96
CA PRO A 230 -13.95 -10.46 16.72
C PRO A 230 -13.87 -10.81 15.23
N LEU A 231 -14.95 -10.55 14.46
CA LEU A 231 -14.97 -10.78 13.03
C LEU A 231 -13.99 -9.85 12.29
N LEU A 232 -13.91 -8.60 12.71
CA LEU A 232 -12.95 -7.64 12.18
C LEU A 232 -11.50 -8.10 12.39
N LYS A 233 -11.17 -8.58 13.61
CA LYS A 233 -9.84 -9.13 13.92
C LYS A 233 -9.53 -10.40 13.11
N LEU A 234 -10.50 -11.28 12.92
CA LEU A 234 -10.34 -12.46 12.06
C LEU A 234 -10.08 -12.06 10.60
N CYS A 235 -10.88 -11.14 10.05
CA CYS A 235 -10.66 -10.62 8.70
C CYS A 235 -9.28 -9.95 8.56
N ALA A 236 -8.84 -9.19 9.57
CA ALA A 236 -7.52 -8.56 9.58
C ALA A 236 -6.39 -9.58 9.61
N ALA A 237 -6.51 -10.64 10.40
CA ALA A 237 -5.53 -11.72 10.47
C ALA A 237 -5.43 -12.50 9.15
N LEU A 238 -6.56 -12.81 8.53
CA LEU A 238 -6.61 -13.46 7.21
C LEU A 238 -6.04 -12.54 6.13
N ALA A 239 -6.43 -11.27 6.11
CA ALA A 239 -5.89 -10.29 5.17
C ALA A 239 -4.36 -10.17 5.28
N ALA A 240 -3.82 -10.12 6.49
CA ALA A 240 -2.38 -10.05 6.73
C ALA A 240 -1.62 -11.26 6.17
N ARG A 241 -2.24 -12.46 6.19
CA ARG A 241 -1.63 -13.70 5.71
C ARG A 241 -1.66 -13.84 4.18
N PHE A 242 -2.75 -13.40 3.54
CA PHE A 242 -3.00 -13.67 2.12
C PHE A 242 -2.88 -12.43 1.22
N THR A 243 -2.81 -11.23 1.79
CA THR A 243 -2.79 -9.99 1.02
C THR A 243 -1.72 -9.02 1.52
N LYS A 244 -1.37 -8.05 0.66
CA LYS A 244 -0.52 -6.92 1.05
C LYS A 244 -1.36 -5.69 1.47
N LEU A 245 -2.61 -5.91 1.87
CA LEU A 245 -3.47 -4.82 2.34
C LEU A 245 -2.87 -4.17 3.61
N PRO A 246 -3.02 -2.86 3.78
CA PRO A 246 -2.58 -2.13 4.98
C PRO A 246 -3.48 -2.40 6.19
N PHE A 247 -4.29 -3.47 6.14
CA PHE A 247 -5.24 -3.87 7.18
C PHE A 247 -4.71 -5.12 7.88
N ASN A 248 -4.25 -4.94 9.11
CA ASN A 248 -3.74 -6.00 9.96
C ASN A 248 -4.24 -5.84 11.40
N SER A 249 -4.00 -6.83 12.25
CA SER A 249 -4.40 -6.84 13.64
C SER A 249 -3.76 -5.70 14.45
N GLU A 250 -2.55 -5.29 14.13
CA GLU A 250 -1.85 -4.17 14.78
C GLU A 250 -2.57 -2.84 14.51
N LEU A 251 -2.96 -2.58 13.26
CA LEU A 251 -3.73 -1.39 12.91
C LEU A 251 -5.09 -1.36 13.63
N VAL A 252 -5.79 -2.50 13.70
CA VAL A 252 -7.06 -2.62 14.44
C VAL A 252 -6.85 -2.33 15.93
N ALA A 253 -5.78 -2.86 16.55
CA ALA A 253 -5.45 -2.61 17.93
C ALA A 253 -5.13 -1.13 18.21
N MET A 254 -4.36 -0.49 17.32
CA MET A 254 -4.04 0.94 17.41
C MET A 254 -5.29 1.81 17.30
N LEU A 255 -6.15 1.54 16.30
CA LEU A 255 -7.38 2.30 16.09
C LEU A 255 -8.38 2.13 17.24
N SER A 256 -8.46 0.95 17.85
CA SER A 256 -9.40 0.69 18.95
C SER A 256 -9.11 1.47 20.23
N ARG A 257 -7.88 1.95 20.42
CA ARG A 257 -7.47 2.78 21.56
C ARG A 257 -7.70 4.27 21.33
N GLY A 258 -8.05 4.63 20.11
CA GLY A 258 -8.07 6.02 19.67
C GLY A 258 -6.71 6.50 19.16
N ASN A 259 -6.77 7.46 18.28
CA ASN A 259 -5.58 8.08 17.69
C ASN A 259 -5.80 9.60 17.67
N VAL A 260 -5.74 10.20 18.87
CA VAL A 260 -6.04 11.61 19.15
C VAL A 260 -4.86 12.23 19.88
N GLY A 261 -4.43 13.42 19.46
CA GLY A 261 -3.31 14.17 20.01
C GLY A 261 -3.62 15.66 20.18
N ASP A 262 -2.63 16.42 20.62
CA ASP A 262 -2.74 17.87 20.79
C ASP A 262 -2.34 18.60 19.48
N PRO A 263 -3.24 19.38 18.85
CA PRO A 263 -2.92 20.19 17.68
C PRO A 263 -2.11 21.46 18.01
N GLY A 264 -1.94 21.82 19.28
CA GLY A 264 -1.28 23.05 19.72
C GLY A 264 0.15 23.20 19.20
N PRO A 265 1.06 22.25 19.48
CA PRO A 265 2.45 22.28 18.99
C PRO A 265 2.55 22.35 17.45
N MET A 266 1.71 21.62 16.74
CA MET A 266 1.64 21.69 15.28
C MET A 266 1.17 23.08 14.81
N THR A 267 0.16 23.64 15.45
CA THR A 267 -0.38 24.98 15.14
C THR A 267 0.70 26.06 15.30
N ALA A 268 1.46 26.00 16.40
CA ALA A 268 2.54 26.93 16.66
C ALA A 268 3.66 26.84 15.61
N ALA A 269 4.14 25.63 15.29
CA ALA A 269 5.20 25.42 14.33
C ALA A 269 4.76 25.73 12.89
N LEU A 270 3.51 25.43 12.54
CA LEU A 270 2.94 25.71 11.22
C LEU A 270 2.58 27.20 11.03
N GLY A 271 2.37 27.95 12.12
CA GLY A 271 1.93 29.34 12.11
C GLY A 271 0.43 29.54 11.80
N ARG A 272 -0.33 28.47 11.77
CA ARG A 272 -1.79 28.43 11.60
C ARG A 272 -2.35 27.10 12.10
N PRO A 273 -3.61 27.02 12.45
CA PRO A 273 -4.23 25.72 12.74
C PRO A 273 -4.20 24.78 11.51
N PRO A 274 -4.06 23.46 11.73
CA PRO A 274 -4.25 22.49 10.68
C PRO A 274 -5.68 22.58 10.11
N ARG A 275 -5.86 22.26 8.84
CA ARG A 275 -7.16 22.35 8.18
C ARG A 275 -8.08 21.22 8.65
N GLU A 276 -9.37 21.50 8.75
CA GLU A 276 -10.37 20.45 8.84
C GLU A 276 -10.30 19.56 7.60
N LEU A 277 -10.48 18.23 7.78
CA LEU A 277 -10.28 17.27 6.72
C LEU A 277 -11.11 17.57 5.46
N GLY A 278 -12.40 17.91 5.64
CA GLY A 278 -13.27 18.27 4.52
C GLY A 278 -12.77 19.48 3.74
N ALA A 279 -12.30 20.51 4.44
CA ALA A 279 -11.73 21.70 3.82
C ALA A 279 -10.41 21.42 3.10
N ALA A 280 -9.56 20.56 3.67
CA ALA A 280 -8.32 20.16 3.02
C ALA A 280 -8.55 19.33 1.75
N LEU A 281 -9.51 18.40 1.79
CA LEU A 281 -9.92 17.60 0.64
C LEU A 281 -10.57 18.43 -0.46
N ALA A 282 -11.31 19.49 -0.11
CA ALA A 282 -11.93 20.40 -1.08
C ALA A 282 -10.91 21.16 -1.95
N LEU A 283 -9.66 21.34 -1.47
CA LEU A 283 -8.58 21.90 -2.27
C LEU A 283 -8.10 20.96 -3.41
N HIS A 284 -8.44 19.67 -3.29
CA HIS A 284 -8.11 18.63 -4.26
C HIS A 284 -9.37 17.83 -4.60
N PRO A 285 -10.33 18.38 -5.35
CA PRO A 285 -11.59 17.72 -5.64
C PRO A 285 -11.42 16.31 -6.19
N ALA A 286 -12.32 15.41 -5.82
CA ALA A 286 -12.31 14.04 -6.32
C ALA A 286 -12.58 14.02 -7.82
N CYS A 287 -11.77 13.28 -8.55
CA CYS A 287 -11.94 13.04 -9.98
C CYS A 287 -12.48 11.62 -10.24
N GLU A 288 -12.80 11.35 -11.50
CA GLU A 288 -13.31 10.02 -11.89
C GLU A 288 -12.28 8.91 -11.64
N ALA A 289 -10.98 9.21 -11.75
CA ALA A 289 -9.93 8.24 -11.43
C ALA A 289 -9.94 7.82 -9.95
N ASP A 290 -10.24 8.73 -9.02
CA ASP A 290 -10.37 8.40 -7.59
C ASP A 290 -11.55 7.45 -7.37
N ARG A 291 -12.71 7.72 -8.00
CA ARG A 291 -13.91 6.87 -7.92
C ARG A 291 -13.68 5.50 -8.53
N ALA A 292 -13.06 5.44 -9.71
CA ALA A 292 -12.73 4.20 -10.39
C ALA A 292 -11.74 3.36 -9.57
N SER A 293 -10.68 3.97 -9.06
CA SER A 293 -9.70 3.29 -8.21
C SER A 293 -10.32 2.73 -6.94
N ALA A 294 -11.18 3.50 -6.27
CA ALA A 294 -11.88 3.08 -5.06
C ALA A 294 -12.83 1.89 -5.34
N ARG A 295 -13.62 1.94 -6.43
CA ARG A 295 -14.55 0.85 -6.81
C ARG A 295 -13.79 -0.43 -7.19
N LEU A 296 -12.66 -0.29 -7.87
CA LEU A 296 -11.86 -1.43 -8.34
C LEU A 296 -10.96 -2.04 -7.25
N TYR A 297 -10.80 -1.38 -6.12
CA TYR A 297 -9.85 -1.80 -5.07
C TYR A 297 -10.03 -3.27 -4.64
N PHE A 298 -11.26 -3.69 -4.33
CA PHE A 298 -11.59 -5.07 -3.97
C PHE A 298 -11.84 -5.96 -5.19
N ILE A 299 -12.22 -5.39 -6.34
CA ILE A 299 -12.49 -6.16 -7.56
C ILE A 299 -11.20 -6.68 -8.18
N ARG A 300 -10.11 -5.90 -8.16
CA ARG A 300 -8.80 -6.31 -8.71
C ARG A 300 -8.30 -7.66 -8.18
N PRO A 301 -8.21 -7.89 -6.86
CA PRO A 301 -7.78 -9.19 -6.35
C PRO A 301 -8.78 -10.31 -6.66
N VAL A 302 -10.09 -10.05 -6.66
CA VAL A 302 -11.11 -11.04 -7.01
C VAL A 302 -10.94 -11.49 -8.46
N LEU A 303 -10.80 -10.55 -9.39
CA LEU A 303 -10.56 -10.85 -10.81
C LEU A 303 -9.31 -11.71 -11.00
N ARG A 304 -8.20 -11.33 -10.35
CA ARG A 304 -6.94 -12.09 -10.43
C ARG A 304 -7.09 -13.51 -9.87
N TRP A 305 -7.73 -13.67 -8.72
CA TRP A 305 -7.93 -14.99 -8.12
C TRP A 305 -8.88 -15.87 -8.93
N SER A 306 -9.96 -15.31 -9.48
CA SER A 306 -10.88 -16.07 -10.32
C SER A 306 -10.19 -16.58 -11.59
N LEU A 307 -9.38 -15.74 -12.25
CA LEU A 307 -8.59 -16.15 -13.39
C LEU A 307 -7.53 -17.20 -13.01
N ALA A 308 -6.80 -17.01 -11.91
CA ALA A 308 -5.82 -17.98 -11.44
C ALA A 308 -6.46 -19.34 -11.15
N LEU A 309 -7.61 -19.38 -10.45
CA LEU A 309 -8.35 -20.60 -10.15
C LEU A 309 -8.87 -21.29 -11.41
N LEU A 310 -9.35 -20.51 -12.39
CA LEU A 310 -9.80 -21.04 -13.68
C LEU A 310 -8.65 -21.82 -14.36
N TRP A 311 -7.47 -21.21 -14.48
CA TRP A 311 -6.32 -21.82 -15.12
C TRP A 311 -5.80 -23.05 -14.35
N ILE A 312 -5.75 -22.98 -13.01
CA ILE A 312 -5.38 -24.14 -12.18
C ILE A 312 -6.38 -25.28 -12.36
N ALA A 313 -7.69 -24.99 -12.34
CA ALA A 313 -8.72 -25.99 -12.49
C ALA A 313 -8.68 -26.64 -13.88
N THR A 314 -8.42 -25.87 -14.95
CA THR A 314 -8.25 -26.38 -16.32
C THR A 314 -7.07 -27.33 -16.40
N GLY A 315 -5.91 -26.91 -15.87
CA GLY A 315 -4.71 -27.76 -15.86
C GLY A 315 -4.91 -29.07 -15.09
N LEU A 316 -5.50 -29.00 -13.87
CA LEU A 316 -5.80 -30.21 -13.08
C LEU A 316 -6.81 -31.14 -13.80
N SER A 317 -7.82 -30.57 -14.45
CA SER A 317 -8.79 -31.35 -15.23
C SER A 317 -8.09 -32.12 -16.35
N SER A 318 -7.18 -31.46 -17.06
CA SER A 318 -6.44 -32.06 -18.19
C SER A 318 -5.41 -33.10 -17.74
N PHE A 319 -4.91 -33.01 -16.48
CA PHE A 319 -4.01 -34.02 -15.93
C PHE A 319 -4.68 -35.33 -15.47
N GLY A 320 -6.01 -35.40 -15.46
CA GLY A 320 -6.71 -36.64 -15.18
C GLY A 320 -7.94 -36.56 -14.26
N LEU A 321 -8.34 -35.37 -13.80
CA LEU A 321 -9.65 -35.22 -13.15
C LEU A 321 -10.79 -35.43 -14.17
N TYR A 322 -10.57 -35.08 -15.43
CA TYR A 322 -11.43 -35.46 -16.55
C TYR A 322 -10.88 -36.74 -17.21
N PRO A 323 -11.74 -37.67 -17.70
CA PRO A 323 -11.27 -38.90 -18.31
C PRO A 323 -10.32 -38.66 -19.48
N VAL A 324 -9.07 -39.09 -19.34
CA VAL A 324 -7.98 -38.84 -20.31
C VAL A 324 -8.32 -39.37 -21.71
N ALA A 325 -9.03 -40.49 -21.79
CA ALA A 325 -9.52 -41.08 -23.06
C ALA A 325 -10.36 -40.04 -23.85
N LYS A 326 -11.26 -39.32 -23.20
CA LYS A 326 -12.10 -38.31 -23.83
C LYS A 326 -11.30 -37.08 -24.26
N SER A 327 -10.22 -36.78 -23.55
CA SER A 327 -9.29 -35.69 -23.98
C SER A 327 -8.56 -36.07 -25.28
N TYR A 328 -8.15 -37.32 -25.41
CA TYR A 328 -7.57 -37.82 -26.66
C TYR A 328 -8.58 -37.90 -27.82
N GLU A 329 -9.84 -38.25 -27.55
CA GLU A 329 -10.90 -38.15 -28.53
C GLU A 329 -11.05 -36.72 -29.08
N LEU A 330 -11.08 -35.71 -28.21
CA LEU A 330 -11.13 -34.31 -28.64
C LEU A 330 -9.91 -33.91 -29.47
N LEU A 331 -8.71 -34.32 -29.07
CA LEU A 331 -7.48 -34.03 -29.82
C LEU A 331 -7.46 -34.73 -31.20
N SER A 332 -8.04 -35.92 -31.29
CA SER A 332 -8.15 -36.63 -32.57
C SER A 332 -9.04 -35.90 -33.60
N LEU A 333 -10.08 -35.17 -33.14
CA LEU A 333 -10.89 -34.31 -34.00
C LEU A 333 -10.08 -33.14 -34.58
N LEU A 334 -9.00 -32.75 -33.90
CA LEU A 334 -8.04 -31.74 -34.40
C LEU A 334 -6.86 -32.35 -35.16
N HIS A 335 -6.96 -33.64 -35.54
CA HIS A 335 -5.92 -34.40 -36.28
C HIS A 335 -4.61 -34.58 -35.48
N LEU A 336 -4.68 -34.44 -34.12
CA LEU A 336 -3.57 -34.70 -33.23
C LEU A 336 -3.62 -36.12 -32.71
N SER A 337 -2.55 -36.92 -32.91
CA SER A 337 -2.48 -38.33 -32.49
C SER A 337 -1.09 -38.69 -31.96
N GLY A 338 -0.96 -39.82 -31.28
CA GLY A 338 0.30 -40.35 -30.80
C GLY A 338 1.06 -39.42 -29.84
N PRO A 339 2.40 -39.33 -29.93
CA PRO A 339 3.22 -38.50 -29.05
C PRO A 339 2.87 -37.02 -29.09
N LEU A 340 2.39 -36.51 -30.24
CA LEU A 340 2.01 -35.12 -30.39
C LEU A 340 0.75 -34.77 -29.58
N ALA A 341 -0.23 -35.67 -29.55
CA ALA A 341 -1.43 -35.51 -28.73
C ALA A 341 -1.09 -35.54 -27.25
N SER A 342 -0.19 -36.42 -26.82
CA SER A 342 0.28 -36.46 -25.42
C SER A 342 1.03 -35.18 -25.03
N ALA A 343 1.91 -34.71 -25.88
CA ALA A 343 2.64 -33.45 -25.68
C ALA A 343 1.67 -32.24 -25.60
N ALA A 344 0.67 -32.18 -26.45
CA ALA A 344 -0.35 -31.14 -26.43
C ALA A 344 -1.19 -31.20 -25.14
N LEU A 345 -1.63 -32.38 -24.70
CA LEU A 345 -2.45 -32.56 -23.51
C LEU A 345 -1.68 -32.19 -22.23
N TYR A 346 -0.57 -32.88 -21.99
CA TYR A 346 0.17 -32.71 -20.73
C TYR A 346 1.04 -31.45 -20.72
N GLY A 347 1.56 -31.04 -21.87
CA GLY A 347 2.28 -29.77 -22.01
C GLY A 347 1.34 -28.57 -21.80
N GLY A 348 0.14 -28.62 -22.42
CA GLY A 348 -0.89 -27.61 -22.20
C GLY A 348 -1.34 -27.55 -20.74
N ALA A 349 -1.62 -28.70 -20.11
CA ALA A 349 -1.97 -28.77 -18.71
C ALA A 349 -0.89 -28.22 -17.77
N ALA A 350 0.39 -28.50 -18.07
CA ALA A 350 1.50 -27.98 -17.29
C ALA A 350 1.62 -26.45 -17.40
N ILE A 351 1.43 -25.90 -18.61
CA ILE A 351 1.41 -24.45 -18.85
C ILE A 351 0.24 -23.80 -18.09
N ASP A 352 -0.95 -24.38 -18.15
CA ASP A 352 -2.13 -23.89 -17.42
C ASP A 352 -1.85 -23.81 -15.91
N LEU A 353 -1.35 -24.88 -15.31
CA LEU A 353 -0.99 -24.90 -13.89
C LEU A 353 0.07 -23.87 -13.56
N LEU A 354 1.14 -23.78 -14.36
CA LEU A 354 2.22 -22.82 -14.14
C LEU A 354 1.71 -21.38 -14.19
N LEU A 355 0.98 -21.01 -15.24
CA LEU A 355 0.45 -19.65 -15.40
C LEU A 355 -0.58 -19.32 -14.32
N GLY A 356 -1.44 -20.28 -13.94
CA GLY A 356 -2.38 -20.12 -12.85
C GLY A 356 -1.68 -19.88 -11.51
N LEU A 357 -0.65 -20.66 -11.17
CA LEU A 357 0.15 -20.51 -9.95
C LEU A 357 0.93 -19.21 -9.92
N LEU A 358 1.58 -18.83 -11.03
CA LEU A 358 2.30 -17.55 -11.13
C LEU A 358 1.36 -16.35 -10.91
N LEU A 359 0.14 -16.41 -11.44
CA LEU A 359 -0.87 -15.39 -11.24
C LEU A 359 -1.37 -15.34 -9.79
N LEU A 360 -1.60 -16.50 -9.17
CA LEU A 360 -2.00 -16.62 -7.76
C LEU A 360 -0.93 -16.04 -6.84
N LEU A 361 0.35 -16.32 -7.10
CA LEU A 361 1.51 -15.82 -6.36
C LEU A 361 1.85 -14.34 -6.68
N ARG A 362 1.11 -13.73 -7.59
CA ARG A 362 1.31 -12.32 -8.02
C ARG A 362 2.70 -12.06 -8.61
N MET A 363 3.24 -13.04 -9.35
CA MET A 363 4.52 -12.91 -10.04
C MET A 363 4.30 -12.29 -11.43
N ARG A 364 4.67 -11.00 -11.61
CA ARG A 364 4.51 -10.24 -12.86
C ARG A 364 3.12 -10.42 -13.50
N PRO A 365 2.04 -10.05 -12.80
CA PRO A 365 0.67 -10.42 -13.20
C PRO A 365 0.27 -9.90 -14.58
N ALA A 366 0.73 -8.72 -15.01
CA ALA A 366 0.47 -8.22 -16.36
C ALA A 366 1.11 -9.12 -17.45
N LEU A 367 2.37 -9.53 -17.24
CA LEU A 367 3.06 -10.45 -18.19
C LEU A 367 2.37 -11.82 -18.22
N VAL A 368 2.06 -12.39 -17.05
CA VAL A 368 1.37 -13.67 -16.96
C VAL A 368 0.00 -13.59 -17.63
N GLY A 369 -0.75 -12.51 -17.41
CA GLY A 369 -2.03 -12.28 -18.09
C GLY A 369 -1.91 -12.19 -19.61
N ALA A 370 -0.86 -11.53 -20.11
CA ALA A 370 -0.59 -11.48 -21.55
C ALA A 370 -0.26 -12.86 -22.14
N LEU A 371 0.52 -13.69 -21.41
CA LEU A 371 0.78 -15.07 -21.80
C LEU A 371 -0.49 -15.93 -21.78
N GLN A 372 -1.33 -15.78 -20.74
CA GLN A 372 -2.63 -16.44 -20.67
C GLN A 372 -3.54 -16.05 -21.84
N LEU A 373 -3.58 -14.77 -22.20
CA LEU A 373 -4.36 -14.29 -23.33
C LEU A 373 -3.85 -14.87 -24.66
N ALA A 374 -2.54 -14.87 -24.88
CA ALA A 374 -1.94 -15.46 -26.08
C ALA A 374 -2.25 -16.97 -26.17
N PHE A 375 -2.13 -17.70 -25.05
CA PHE A 375 -2.45 -19.12 -24.99
C PHE A 375 -3.94 -19.39 -25.27
N LEU A 376 -4.84 -18.58 -24.68
CA LEU A 376 -6.28 -18.65 -24.94
C LEU A 376 -6.60 -18.41 -26.41
N CYS A 377 -5.95 -17.44 -27.06
CA CYS A 377 -6.12 -17.17 -28.49
C CYS A 377 -5.69 -18.36 -29.34
N VAL A 378 -4.52 -18.96 -29.05
CA VAL A 378 -4.03 -20.15 -29.77
C VAL A 378 -5.03 -21.31 -29.64
N PHE A 379 -5.47 -21.61 -28.43
CA PHE A 379 -6.49 -22.67 -28.21
C PHE A 379 -7.81 -22.39 -28.92
N THR A 380 -8.26 -21.14 -28.91
CA THR A 380 -9.51 -20.75 -29.60
C THR A 380 -9.38 -20.91 -31.11
N LEU A 381 -8.22 -20.54 -31.70
CA LEU A 381 -7.94 -20.73 -33.12
C LEU A 381 -7.88 -22.21 -33.48
N LEU A 382 -7.21 -23.04 -32.68
CA LEU A 382 -7.21 -24.50 -32.88
C LEU A 382 -8.63 -25.09 -32.81
N ALA A 383 -9.43 -24.61 -31.86
CA ALA A 383 -10.81 -25.04 -31.68
C ALA A 383 -11.75 -24.69 -32.84
N LEU A 384 -11.36 -23.80 -33.78
CA LEU A 384 -12.11 -23.54 -35.02
C LEU A 384 -12.24 -24.81 -35.88
N GLY A 385 -11.32 -25.75 -35.74
CA GLY A 385 -11.37 -27.07 -36.42
C GLY A 385 -12.35 -28.07 -35.80
N LEU A 386 -12.97 -27.75 -34.67
CA LEU A 386 -13.94 -28.62 -34.03
C LEU A 386 -15.32 -28.56 -34.70
N PRO A 387 -16.11 -29.65 -34.69
CA PRO A 387 -17.48 -29.68 -35.20
C PRO A 387 -18.38 -28.58 -34.59
N ALA A 388 -19.39 -28.16 -35.35
CA ALA A 388 -20.31 -27.09 -34.97
C ALA A 388 -21.00 -27.33 -33.58
N ASP A 389 -21.23 -28.58 -33.24
CA ASP A 389 -21.85 -28.96 -31.97
C ASP A 389 -21.07 -28.45 -30.72
N TYR A 390 -19.75 -28.31 -30.81
CA TYR A 390 -18.93 -27.75 -29.74
C TYR A 390 -19.10 -26.24 -29.60
N TRP A 391 -19.42 -25.54 -30.69
CA TRP A 391 -19.68 -24.11 -30.72
C TRP A 391 -21.11 -23.76 -30.29
N LEU A 392 -22.08 -24.58 -30.76
CA LEU A 392 -23.51 -24.39 -30.55
C LEU A 392 -24.03 -25.14 -29.30
N HIS A 393 -23.13 -25.79 -28.54
CA HIS A 393 -23.50 -26.49 -27.32
C HIS A 393 -24.20 -25.54 -26.32
N PRO A 394 -25.29 -25.97 -25.64
CA PRO A 394 -26.05 -25.12 -24.72
C PRO A 394 -25.21 -24.45 -23.63
N PHE A 395 -24.11 -25.09 -23.19
CA PHE A 395 -23.15 -24.51 -22.24
C PHE A 395 -22.08 -23.61 -22.89
N ALA A 396 -22.10 -23.45 -24.19
CA ALA A 396 -21.22 -22.58 -24.96
C ALA A 396 -19.73 -22.61 -24.53
N PRO A 397 -19.07 -23.80 -24.45
CA PRO A 397 -17.75 -23.93 -23.86
C PRO A 397 -16.68 -23.08 -24.54
N LEU A 398 -16.74 -22.94 -25.86
CA LEU A 398 -15.80 -22.15 -26.64
C LEU A 398 -16.14 -20.64 -26.66
N LEU A 399 -17.42 -20.28 -26.67
CA LEU A 399 -17.85 -18.89 -26.60
C LEU A 399 -17.47 -18.22 -25.28
N LYS A 400 -17.30 -18.97 -24.19
CA LYS A 400 -16.79 -18.47 -22.92
C LYS A 400 -15.37 -17.92 -22.97
N ASN A 401 -14.59 -18.27 -24.00
CA ASN A 401 -13.28 -17.71 -24.20
C ASN A 401 -13.31 -16.19 -24.43
N LEU A 402 -14.38 -15.65 -25.03
CA LEU A 402 -14.54 -14.23 -25.26
C LEU A 402 -14.59 -13.39 -23.97
N PRO A 403 -15.48 -13.66 -22.99
CA PRO A 403 -15.46 -12.94 -21.72
C PRO A 403 -14.20 -13.21 -20.88
N ILE A 404 -13.55 -14.38 -20.99
CA ILE A 404 -12.27 -14.65 -20.36
C ILE A 404 -11.17 -13.76 -20.96
N ALA A 405 -11.11 -13.62 -22.30
CA ALA A 405 -10.19 -12.72 -22.96
C ALA A 405 -10.39 -11.26 -22.53
N ALA A 406 -11.64 -10.79 -22.45
CA ALA A 406 -11.96 -9.46 -21.94
C ALA A 406 -11.52 -9.27 -20.48
N ALA A 407 -11.74 -10.27 -19.62
CA ALA A 407 -11.29 -10.25 -18.23
C ALA A 407 -9.76 -10.19 -18.10
N LEU A 408 -9.03 -10.94 -18.93
CA LEU A 408 -7.56 -10.89 -19.02
C LEU A 408 -7.06 -9.52 -19.48
N LEU A 409 -7.66 -8.91 -20.48
CA LEU A 409 -7.32 -7.55 -20.93
C LEU A 409 -7.52 -6.52 -19.81
N VAL A 410 -8.65 -6.59 -19.09
CA VAL A 410 -8.91 -5.73 -17.95
C VAL A 410 -7.86 -5.95 -16.86
N MET A 411 -7.54 -7.21 -16.53
CA MET A 411 -6.51 -7.51 -15.53
C MET A 411 -5.14 -6.98 -15.92
N ILE A 412 -4.73 -7.15 -17.19
CA ILE A 412 -3.46 -6.62 -17.71
C ILE A 412 -3.42 -5.10 -17.54
N ALA A 413 -4.47 -4.39 -17.94
CA ALA A 413 -4.55 -2.94 -17.81
C ALA A 413 -4.52 -2.45 -16.34
N LEU A 414 -5.05 -3.23 -15.40
CA LEU A 414 -5.08 -2.88 -13.97
C LEU A 414 -3.78 -3.22 -13.23
N GLU A 415 -2.94 -4.12 -13.74
CA GLU A 415 -1.72 -4.60 -13.08
C GLU A 415 -0.43 -4.12 -13.82
N ALA A 416 -0.56 -3.46 -14.98
CA ALA A 416 0.53 -2.79 -15.68
C ALA A 416 0.95 -1.50 -14.96
#